data_245adc17611c193823f3c3dd833029a0
#
_entry.id   245adc17611c193823f3c3dd833029a0
#
_cell.length_a   1.000
_cell.length_b   1.000
_cell.length_c   1.000
_cell.angle_alpha   90.00
_cell.angle_beta   90.00
_cell.angle_gamma   90.00
#
_symmetry.space_group_name_H-M   'P 1'
#
loop_
_entity.id
_entity.type
_entity.pdbx_description
1 polymer ?
#
loop_
_entity_poly.entity_id
_entity_poly.type
_entity_poly.pdbx_seq_one_letter_code
_entity_poly.pdbx_strand_id
1 'polypeptide(L)'
;MTAFPSPNFGERRGGLRPSLVVIHYTAMASCAEARERLCDPAAEVSAHWLLSETGAVEALVPEAVRAWHAGAGEWGGLADVNSRSIGIELANRGDHPFPEPQMQALEGLLAGILARWSIPPQGVIAHSDMAPGRKGDPGPRFDWRRLAAQGLSVWPGAGTPGDFRADALRFGYPPVADDLLLAAFRLRFRPWATGPLSAEDAVLAADLAARFPVDGGGPDA
;
A
#
# COMPACT_ATOMS: atom_id res chain seq x y z
N MET A 1 -17.09 -14.21 3.29
CA MET A 1 -17.07 -12.75 3.01
C MET A 1 -18.44 -12.18 3.24
N THR A 2 -18.52 -11.12 4.00
CA THR A 2 -19.77 -10.39 4.27
C THR A 2 -19.71 -9.07 3.49
N ALA A 3 -20.84 -8.64 2.90
CA ALA A 3 -20.90 -7.39 2.14
C ALA A 3 -21.53 -6.27 2.98
N PHE A 4 -20.83 -5.14 3.05
CA PHE A 4 -21.30 -3.89 3.65
C PHE A 4 -21.10 -2.76 2.64
N PRO A 5 -22.05 -2.52 1.70
CA PRO A 5 -21.83 -1.60 0.59
C PRO A 5 -21.64 -0.16 1.08
N SER A 6 -20.47 0.39 0.81
CA SER A 6 -20.20 1.83 0.99
C SER A 6 -20.76 2.63 -0.17
N PRO A 7 -21.38 3.80 0.05
CA PRO A 7 -21.82 4.70 -1.02
C PRO A 7 -20.68 5.54 -1.61
N ASN A 8 -19.49 5.52 -0.99
CA ASN A 8 -18.35 6.41 -1.30
C ASN A 8 -17.48 5.82 -2.42
N PHE A 9 -17.98 5.80 -3.63
CA PHE A 9 -17.24 5.32 -4.80
C PHE A 9 -17.64 6.08 -6.07
N GLY A 10 -16.89 5.87 -7.13
CA GLY A 10 -17.19 6.39 -8.46
C GLY A 10 -16.58 5.52 -9.55
N GLU A 11 -16.67 5.95 -10.78
CA GLU A 11 -16.00 5.27 -11.89
C GLU A 11 -14.49 5.49 -11.83
N ARG A 12 -13.71 4.51 -12.32
CA ARG A 12 -12.27 4.67 -12.52
C ARG A 12 -12.05 5.65 -13.67
N ARG A 13 -11.30 6.71 -13.41
CA ARG A 13 -11.06 7.78 -14.38
C ARG A 13 -10.22 7.27 -15.55
N GLY A 14 -10.49 7.77 -16.74
CA GLY A 14 -9.72 7.44 -17.94
C GLY A 14 -9.78 5.96 -18.35
N GLY A 15 -10.75 5.18 -17.88
CA GLY A 15 -10.82 3.74 -18.17
C GLY A 15 -9.72 2.91 -17.49
N LEU A 16 -9.02 3.48 -16.50
CA LEU A 16 -7.93 2.82 -15.78
C LEU A 16 -8.40 1.55 -15.08
N ARG A 17 -7.53 0.57 -15.04
CA ARG A 17 -7.71 -0.69 -14.33
C ARG A 17 -6.79 -0.76 -13.10
N PRO A 18 -7.13 -1.55 -12.08
CA PRO A 18 -6.22 -1.81 -10.95
C PRO A 18 -4.89 -2.39 -11.43
N SER A 19 -3.81 -1.72 -11.09
CA SER A 19 -2.42 -2.15 -11.25
C SER A 19 -1.65 -2.13 -9.93
N LEU A 20 -2.31 -1.66 -8.85
CA LEU A 20 -1.76 -1.55 -7.51
C LEU A 20 -2.74 -2.10 -6.47
N VAL A 21 -2.20 -2.56 -5.35
CA VAL A 21 -2.93 -2.73 -4.09
C VAL A 21 -2.30 -1.81 -3.06
N VAL A 22 -3.11 -1.00 -2.38
CA VAL A 22 -2.65 -0.12 -1.30
C VAL A 22 -3.12 -0.67 0.04
N ILE A 23 -2.17 -0.94 0.93
CA ILE A 23 -2.43 -1.43 2.28
C ILE A 23 -2.52 -0.25 3.25
N HIS A 24 -3.58 -0.27 4.06
CA HIS A 24 -3.88 0.72 5.09
C HIS A 24 -4.06 0.06 6.45
N TYR A 25 -4.04 0.85 7.50
CA TYR A 25 -4.69 0.54 8.76
C TYR A 25 -5.71 1.63 9.10
N THR A 26 -6.76 1.25 9.85
CA THR A 26 -7.88 2.14 10.12
C THR A 26 -7.59 3.25 11.14
N ALA A 27 -6.59 3.08 12.00
CA ALA A 27 -6.30 3.92 13.17
C ALA A 27 -7.51 4.09 14.11
N MET A 28 -8.47 3.14 14.10
CA MET A 28 -9.71 3.19 14.87
C MET A 28 -9.73 2.10 15.93
N ALA A 29 -10.60 2.25 16.94
CA ALA A 29 -10.65 1.36 18.08
C ALA A 29 -11.26 -0.02 17.75
N SER A 30 -12.08 -0.11 16.68
CA SER A 30 -12.68 -1.38 16.26
C SER A 30 -12.95 -1.43 14.76
N CYS A 31 -13.08 -2.66 14.25
CA CYS A 31 -13.52 -2.90 12.89
C CYS A 31 -14.94 -2.34 12.61
N ALA A 32 -15.82 -2.37 13.62
CA ALA A 32 -17.17 -1.83 13.49
C ALA A 32 -17.17 -0.32 13.28
N GLU A 33 -16.41 0.43 14.07
CA GLU A 33 -16.23 1.89 13.88
C GLU A 33 -15.62 2.22 12.53
N ALA A 34 -14.61 1.43 12.09
CA ALA A 34 -14.01 1.61 10.77
C ALA A 34 -15.03 1.40 9.65
N ARG A 35 -15.84 0.35 9.74
CA ARG A 35 -16.93 0.08 8.79
C ARG A 35 -17.92 1.24 8.74
N GLU A 36 -18.39 1.72 9.89
CA GLU A 36 -19.31 2.85 9.96
C GLU A 36 -18.70 4.07 9.27
N ARG A 37 -17.45 4.40 9.53
CA ARG A 37 -16.75 5.52 8.90
C ARG A 37 -16.60 5.36 7.38
N LEU A 38 -16.22 4.17 6.91
CA LEU A 38 -16.01 3.87 5.50
C LEU A 38 -17.32 3.76 4.70
N CYS A 39 -18.46 3.59 5.38
CA CYS A 39 -19.79 3.52 4.80
C CYS A 39 -20.63 4.80 5.04
N ASP A 40 -20.11 5.77 5.78
CA ASP A 40 -20.79 7.05 6.00
C ASP A 40 -20.61 7.97 4.78
N PRO A 41 -21.69 8.37 4.09
CA PRO A 41 -21.58 9.26 2.94
C PRO A 41 -20.97 10.63 3.28
N ALA A 42 -21.12 11.10 4.51
CA ALA A 42 -20.55 12.38 4.95
C ALA A 42 -19.02 12.29 5.16
N ALA A 43 -18.47 11.09 5.28
CA ALA A 43 -17.03 10.88 5.47
C ALA A 43 -16.23 11.03 4.17
N GLU A 44 -16.85 10.82 3.01
CA GLU A 44 -16.22 10.88 1.68
C GLU A 44 -14.94 10.03 1.57
N VAL A 45 -14.86 8.92 2.31
CA VAL A 45 -13.78 7.94 2.28
C VAL A 45 -14.35 6.53 2.19
N SER A 46 -13.59 5.61 1.61
CA SER A 46 -13.96 4.19 1.54
C SER A 46 -12.73 3.34 1.26
N ALA A 47 -12.87 2.03 1.29
CA ALA A 47 -11.93 1.05 0.77
C ALA A 47 -12.70 -0.05 0.02
N HIS A 48 -12.00 -0.88 -0.74
CA HIS A 48 -12.63 -2.03 -1.37
C HIS A 48 -12.88 -3.13 -0.33
N TRP A 49 -11.92 -3.31 0.56
CA TRP A 49 -11.92 -4.36 1.56
C TRP A 49 -11.57 -3.83 2.94
N LEU A 50 -12.25 -4.38 3.96
CA LEU A 50 -11.94 -4.17 5.37
C LEU A 50 -11.74 -5.54 6.03
N LEU A 51 -10.63 -5.71 6.75
CA LEU A 51 -10.29 -6.93 7.48
C LEU A 51 -10.30 -6.67 8.98
N SER A 52 -11.07 -7.46 9.71
CA SER A 52 -11.08 -7.40 11.17
C SER A 52 -9.84 -8.07 11.77
N GLU A 53 -9.58 -7.81 13.04
CA GLU A 53 -8.50 -8.43 13.82
C GLU A 53 -8.66 -9.96 13.94
N THR A 54 -9.89 -10.46 13.78
CA THR A 54 -10.20 -11.90 13.81
C THR A 54 -10.13 -12.57 12.46
N GLY A 55 -9.75 -11.82 11.40
CA GLY A 55 -9.64 -12.33 10.04
C GLY A 55 -10.95 -12.36 9.24
N ALA A 56 -12.04 -11.73 9.74
CA ALA A 56 -13.22 -11.55 8.93
C ALA A 56 -12.96 -10.55 7.79
N VAL A 57 -13.36 -10.93 6.58
CA VAL A 57 -13.17 -10.13 5.36
C VAL A 57 -14.50 -9.54 4.94
N GLU A 58 -14.57 -8.22 4.86
CA GLU A 58 -15.74 -7.43 4.52
C GLU A 58 -15.54 -6.70 3.18
N ALA A 59 -16.46 -6.89 2.24
CA ALA A 59 -16.49 -6.18 0.97
C ALA A 59 -17.29 -4.89 1.13
N LEU A 60 -16.66 -3.74 0.85
CA LEU A 60 -17.30 -2.42 0.98
C LEU A 60 -17.56 -1.79 -0.39
N VAL A 61 -16.61 -1.83 -1.31
CA VAL A 61 -16.72 -1.30 -2.67
C VAL A 61 -16.29 -2.37 -3.66
N PRO A 62 -17.03 -2.59 -4.75
CA PRO A 62 -16.61 -3.53 -5.80
C PRO A 62 -15.26 -3.15 -6.41
N GLU A 63 -14.36 -4.13 -6.62
CA GLU A 63 -13.02 -3.88 -7.19
C GLU A 63 -13.04 -3.23 -8.58
N ALA A 64 -14.14 -3.41 -9.33
CA ALA A 64 -14.28 -2.82 -10.67
C ALA A 64 -14.45 -1.30 -10.66
N VAL A 65 -14.87 -0.71 -9.55
CA VAL A 65 -15.08 0.74 -9.40
C VAL A 65 -14.01 1.36 -8.51
N ARG A 66 -14.02 2.68 -8.41
CA ARG A 66 -13.01 3.48 -7.71
C ARG A 66 -13.45 3.77 -6.28
N ALA A 67 -12.88 3.11 -5.30
CA ALA A 67 -13.00 3.51 -3.89
C ALA A 67 -12.13 4.76 -3.59
N TRP A 68 -12.43 5.44 -2.48
CA TRP A 68 -11.78 6.72 -2.11
C TRP A 68 -10.88 6.52 -0.88
N HIS A 69 -9.72 5.84 -1.04
CA HIS A 69 -8.81 5.46 0.05
C HIS A 69 -7.45 6.13 0.02
N ALA A 70 -6.92 6.47 -1.17
CA ALA A 70 -5.55 6.93 -1.32
C ALA A 70 -5.39 8.46 -1.14
N GLY A 71 -6.42 9.24 -1.51
CA GLY A 71 -6.32 10.70 -1.50
C GLY A 71 -5.27 11.22 -2.49
N ALA A 72 -4.62 12.32 -2.16
CA ALA A 72 -3.53 12.88 -2.94
C ALA A 72 -2.25 12.06 -2.76
N GLY A 73 -1.52 11.85 -3.84
CA GLY A 73 -0.25 11.11 -3.87
C GLY A 73 0.00 10.51 -5.25
N GLU A 74 1.14 9.85 -5.40
CA GLU A 74 1.52 9.21 -6.66
C GLU A 74 2.37 7.96 -6.43
N TRP A 75 2.44 7.09 -7.44
CA TRP A 75 3.35 5.97 -7.48
C TRP A 75 3.80 5.73 -8.91
N GLY A 76 5.12 5.60 -9.12
CA GLY A 76 5.70 5.42 -10.45
C GLY A 76 5.47 6.62 -11.38
N GLY A 77 5.49 7.85 -10.84
CA GLY A 77 5.26 9.08 -11.60
C GLY A 77 3.80 9.32 -12.01
N LEU A 78 2.87 8.48 -11.54
CA LEU A 78 1.45 8.57 -11.91
C LEU A 78 0.58 8.87 -10.67
N ALA A 79 -0.17 9.95 -10.75
CA ALA A 79 -1.17 10.36 -9.76
C ALA A 79 -2.47 9.53 -9.88
N ASP A 80 -3.53 10.01 -9.22
CA ASP A 80 -4.86 9.35 -9.14
C ASP A 80 -4.76 7.85 -8.78
N VAL A 81 -4.03 7.56 -7.71
CA VAL A 81 -3.84 6.20 -7.22
C VAL A 81 -5.17 5.49 -6.96
N ASN A 82 -6.22 6.21 -6.55
CA ASN A 82 -7.56 5.62 -6.39
C ASN A 82 -8.08 4.93 -7.66
N SER A 83 -7.85 5.50 -8.85
CA SER A 83 -8.31 4.92 -10.11
C SER A 83 -7.47 3.71 -10.57
N ARG A 84 -6.26 3.54 -10.01
CA ARG A 84 -5.29 2.51 -10.38
C ARG A 84 -5.14 1.41 -9.33
N SER A 85 -5.84 1.50 -8.21
CA SER A 85 -5.58 0.61 -7.09
C SER A 85 -6.83 -0.04 -6.50
N ILE A 86 -6.57 -1.07 -5.73
CA ILE A 86 -7.52 -1.68 -4.79
C ILE A 86 -7.01 -1.34 -3.39
N GLY A 87 -7.82 -0.67 -2.57
CA GLY A 87 -7.50 -0.33 -1.18
C GLY A 87 -7.99 -1.40 -0.22
N ILE A 88 -7.11 -1.81 0.70
CA ILE A 88 -7.41 -2.77 1.77
C ILE A 88 -7.14 -2.09 3.11
N GLU A 89 -8.17 -1.98 3.94
CA GLU A 89 -8.08 -1.47 5.31
C GLU A 89 -7.97 -2.64 6.31
N LEU A 90 -7.01 -2.56 7.19
CA LEU A 90 -6.81 -3.49 8.29
C LEU A 90 -7.26 -2.83 9.59
N ALA A 91 -8.23 -3.41 10.29
CA ALA A 91 -8.65 -2.93 11.60
C ALA A 91 -7.46 -3.06 12.57
N ASN A 92 -6.79 -1.94 12.83
CA ASN A 92 -5.65 -1.82 13.72
C ASN A 92 -5.47 -0.36 14.10
N ARG A 93 -5.08 -0.09 15.34
CA ARG A 93 -4.82 1.27 15.82
C ARG A 93 -3.45 1.82 15.40
N GLY A 94 -2.56 0.97 14.86
CA GLY A 94 -1.19 1.31 14.48
C GLY A 94 -0.18 1.21 15.65
N ASP A 95 -0.62 0.92 16.86
CA ASP A 95 0.18 0.87 18.08
C ASP A 95 0.56 -0.57 18.52
N HIS A 96 0.06 -1.59 17.84
CA HIS A 96 0.34 -3.01 18.12
C HIS A 96 0.54 -3.81 16.82
N PRO A 97 1.16 -5.01 16.87
CA PRO A 97 1.29 -5.89 15.71
C PRO A 97 -0.06 -6.32 15.15
N PHE A 98 -0.10 -6.62 13.86
CA PHE A 98 -1.29 -7.16 13.19
C PHE A 98 -1.51 -8.61 13.62
N PRO A 99 -2.71 -8.99 14.11
CA PRO A 99 -2.97 -10.34 14.59
C PRO A 99 -2.83 -11.42 13.50
N GLU A 100 -2.41 -12.62 13.91
CA GLU A 100 -2.21 -13.74 12.99
C GLU A 100 -3.44 -14.07 12.11
N PRO A 101 -4.69 -14.13 12.64
CA PRO A 101 -5.86 -14.37 11.81
C PRO A 101 -6.09 -13.29 10.74
N GLN A 102 -5.79 -12.02 11.05
CA GLN A 102 -5.91 -10.90 10.12
C GLN A 102 -4.87 -11.00 9.01
N MET A 103 -3.62 -11.34 9.35
CA MET A 103 -2.54 -11.52 8.37
C MET A 103 -2.81 -12.70 7.44
N GLN A 104 -3.29 -13.83 7.95
CA GLN A 104 -3.69 -14.99 7.12
C GLN A 104 -4.84 -14.64 6.16
N ALA A 105 -5.84 -13.89 6.64
CA ALA A 105 -6.94 -13.44 5.80
C ALA A 105 -6.46 -12.48 4.71
N LEU A 106 -5.54 -11.56 5.04
CA LEU A 106 -4.90 -10.66 4.08
C LEU A 106 -4.15 -11.43 2.98
N GLU A 107 -3.37 -12.43 3.34
CA GLU A 107 -2.61 -13.27 2.40
C GLU A 107 -3.53 -13.93 1.38
N GLY A 108 -4.60 -14.56 1.84
CA GLY A 108 -5.59 -15.19 0.97
C GLY A 108 -6.32 -14.19 0.06
N LEU A 109 -6.66 -13.02 0.59
CA LEU A 109 -7.30 -11.95 -0.18
C LEU A 109 -6.34 -11.38 -1.24
N LEU A 110 -5.10 -11.07 -0.87
CA LEU A 110 -4.07 -10.56 -1.79
C LEU A 110 -3.81 -11.53 -2.93
N ALA A 111 -3.60 -12.82 -2.64
CA ALA A 111 -3.38 -13.83 -3.69
C ALA A 111 -4.51 -13.82 -4.72
N GLY A 112 -5.77 -13.72 -4.26
CA GLY A 112 -6.93 -13.64 -5.14
C GLY A 112 -6.98 -12.34 -5.95
N ILE A 113 -6.66 -11.19 -5.37
CA ILE A 113 -6.64 -9.88 -6.06
C ILE A 113 -5.53 -9.86 -7.12
N LEU A 114 -4.31 -10.23 -6.74
CA LEU A 114 -3.16 -10.23 -7.65
C LEU A 114 -3.43 -11.11 -8.88
N ALA A 115 -4.00 -12.30 -8.68
CA ALA A 115 -4.36 -13.19 -9.77
C ALA A 115 -5.47 -12.62 -10.69
N ARG A 116 -6.55 -12.03 -10.11
CA ARG A 116 -7.68 -11.49 -10.89
C ARG A 116 -7.30 -10.29 -11.76
N TRP A 117 -6.43 -9.44 -11.25
CA TRP A 117 -6.06 -8.19 -11.91
C TRP A 117 -4.69 -8.23 -12.57
N SER A 118 -3.98 -9.37 -12.49
CA SER A 118 -2.61 -9.52 -12.98
C SER A 118 -1.65 -8.48 -12.40
N ILE A 119 -1.83 -8.15 -11.11
CA ILE A 119 -0.97 -7.21 -10.39
C ILE A 119 0.29 -7.96 -9.94
N PRO A 120 1.49 -7.51 -10.30
CA PRO A 120 2.70 -8.15 -9.84
C PRO A 120 2.97 -7.80 -8.36
N PRO A 121 3.78 -8.62 -7.63
CA PRO A 121 4.04 -8.41 -6.20
C PRO A 121 4.57 -7.02 -5.83
N GLN A 122 5.35 -6.38 -6.68
CA GLN A 122 5.83 -5.00 -6.48
C GLN A 122 4.72 -3.95 -6.55
N GLY A 123 3.55 -4.29 -7.09
CA GLY A 123 2.36 -3.44 -7.10
C GLY A 123 1.61 -3.42 -5.76
N VAL A 124 2.02 -4.22 -4.76
CA VAL A 124 1.48 -4.15 -3.39
C VAL A 124 2.31 -3.16 -2.59
N ILE A 125 1.74 -2.00 -2.29
CA ILE A 125 2.41 -0.85 -1.69
C ILE A 125 1.72 -0.38 -0.40
N ALA A 126 2.42 0.41 0.40
CA ALA A 126 1.88 1.11 1.55
C ALA A 126 1.22 2.44 1.15
N HIS A 127 0.27 2.92 1.94
CA HIS A 127 -0.23 4.28 1.80
C HIS A 127 0.90 5.30 2.01
N SER A 128 1.80 5.04 2.96
CA SER A 128 2.99 5.85 3.19
C SER A 128 3.97 5.86 2.02
N ASP A 129 4.02 4.79 1.19
CA ASP A 129 4.90 4.75 0.02
C ASP A 129 4.48 5.78 -1.04
N MET A 130 3.16 5.88 -1.31
CA MET A 130 2.61 6.76 -2.33
C MET A 130 2.29 8.18 -1.84
N ALA A 131 2.35 8.41 -0.53
CA ALA A 131 2.04 9.69 0.10
C ALA A 131 3.01 10.03 1.26
N PRO A 132 4.36 10.06 1.02
CA PRO A 132 5.35 10.36 2.05
C PRO A 132 5.06 11.68 2.78
N GLY A 133 5.26 11.70 4.08
CA GLY A 133 5.02 12.87 4.94
C GLY A 133 3.54 13.16 5.23
N ARG A 134 2.62 12.67 4.39
CA ARG A 134 1.17 12.83 4.59
C ARG A 134 0.55 11.64 5.31
N LYS A 135 1.06 10.44 5.06
CA LYS A 135 0.54 9.18 5.56
C LYS A 135 1.64 8.30 6.16
N GLY A 136 1.26 7.50 7.17
CA GLY A 136 2.17 6.59 7.84
C GLY A 136 1.70 5.13 7.86
N ASP A 137 0.49 4.86 7.38
CA ASP A 137 -0.10 3.53 7.34
C ASP A 137 0.49 2.65 6.20
N PRO A 138 0.60 1.33 6.36
CA PRO A 138 0.21 0.50 7.51
C PRO A 138 1.22 0.54 8.68
N GLY A 139 2.25 1.38 8.63
CA GLY A 139 3.17 1.67 9.72
C GLY A 139 4.27 0.62 9.95
N PRO A 140 5.15 0.89 10.93
CA PRO A 140 6.38 0.13 11.14
C PRO A 140 6.17 -1.28 11.72
N ARG A 141 4.95 -1.60 12.16
CA ARG A 141 4.60 -2.90 12.76
C ARG A 141 3.98 -3.88 11.78
N PHE A 142 3.81 -3.47 10.51
CA PHE A 142 3.28 -4.32 9.46
C PHE A 142 4.37 -5.24 8.89
N ASP A 143 4.07 -6.53 8.78
CA ASP A 143 5.05 -7.54 8.37
C ASP A 143 5.14 -7.70 6.85
N TRP A 144 5.81 -6.75 6.20
CA TRP A 144 6.10 -6.78 4.77
C TRP A 144 6.94 -7.98 4.33
N ARG A 145 7.87 -8.44 5.21
CA ARG A 145 8.75 -9.59 4.91
C ARG A 145 7.93 -10.88 4.78
N ARG A 146 6.92 -11.03 5.61
CA ARG A 146 6.00 -12.16 5.57
C ARG A 146 5.27 -12.24 4.21
N LEU A 147 4.76 -11.12 3.71
CA LEU A 147 4.11 -11.07 2.39
C LEU A 147 5.11 -11.37 1.27
N ALA A 148 6.31 -10.81 1.33
CA ALA A 148 7.35 -11.04 0.34
C ALA A 148 7.82 -12.50 0.31
N ALA A 149 7.92 -13.17 1.45
CA ALA A 149 8.27 -14.59 1.54
C ALA A 149 7.25 -15.50 0.83
N GLN A 150 6.02 -15.04 0.67
CA GLN A 150 4.95 -15.74 -0.04
C GLN A 150 4.75 -15.26 -1.49
N GLY A 151 5.60 -14.34 -1.99
CA GLY A 151 5.45 -13.76 -3.32
C GLY A 151 4.27 -12.80 -3.46
N LEU A 152 3.72 -12.29 -2.35
CA LEU A 152 2.59 -11.35 -2.33
C LEU A 152 3.02 -9.89 -2.24
N SER A 153 4.30 -9.63 -2.01
CA SER A 153 4.94 -8.33 -2.03
C SER A 153 6.42 -8.51 -2.35
N VAL A 154 7.23 -7.45 -2.25
CA VAL A 154 8.67 -7.51 -2.49
C VAL A 154 9.45 -7.10 -1.25
N TRP A 155 10.66 -7.67 -1.12
CA TRP A 155 11.62 -7.31 -0.08
C TRP A 155 13.01 -7.20 -0.70
N PRO A 156 13.81 -6.17 -0.33
CA PRO A 156 15.15 -5.99 -0.85
C PRO A 156 16.13 -7.05 -0.30
N GLY A 157 17.10 -7.39 -1.13
CA GLY A 157 18.22 -8.26 -0.82
C GLY A 157 19.50 -7.48 -0.49
N ALA A 158 20.61 -8.21 -0.47
CA ALA A 158 21.96 -7.64 -0.38
C ALA A 158 22.41 -7.12 -1.74
N GLY A 159 23.32 -6.14 -1.73
CA GLY A 159 23.87 -5.55 -2.96
C GLY A 159 24.95 -4.52 -2.67
N THR A 160 25.23 -3.68 -3.64
CA THR A 160 26.10 -2.51 -3.52
C THR A 160 25.26 -1.23 -3.38
N PRO A 161 25.70 -0.23 -2.60
CA PRO A 161 24.97 1.02 -2.48
C PRO A 161 24.95 1.79 -3.81
N GLY A 162 23.77 2.30 -4.17
CA GLY A 162 23.54 3.19 -5.30
C GLY A 162 23.25 4.62 -4.84
N ASP A 163 22.66 5.41 -5.74
CA ASP A 163 22.06 6.69 -5.40
C ASP A 163 20.67 6.46 -4.82
N PHE A 164 20.54 6.57 -3.51
CA PHE A 164 19.28 6.30 -2.79
C PHE A 164 18.09 7.02 -3.39
N ARG A 165 18.22 8.31 -3.71
CA ARG A 165 17.12 9.08 -4.27
C ARG A 165 16.69 8.57 -5.64
N ALA A 166 17.66 8.45 -6.55
CA ALA A 166 17.40 7.97 -7.91
C ALA A 166 16.81 6.55 -7.90
N ASP A 167 17.34 5.67 -7.04
CA ASP A 167 16.87 4.29 -6.92
C ASP A 167 15.46 4.20 -6.28
N ALA A 168 15.17 4.99 -5.24
CA ALA A 168 13.84 5.03 -4.65
C ALA A 168 12.78 5.53 -5.65
N LEU A 169 13.09 6.58 -6.44
CA LEU A 169 12.20 7.06 -7.49
C LEU A 169 12.00 5.99 -8.58
N ARG A 170 13.07 5.32 -8.98
CA ARG A 170 13.00 4.24 -9.99
C ARG A 170 12.17 3.05 -9.51
N PHE A 171 12.17 2.76 -8.22
CA PHE A 171 11.29 1.74 -7.62
C PHE A 171 9.82 2.18 -7.58
N GLY A 172 9.54 3.50 -7.54
CA GLY A 172 8.19 4.05 -7.64
C GLY A 172 7.84 5.16 -6.66
N TYR A 173 8.68 5.45 -5.67
CA TYR A 173 8.42 6.54 -4.71
C TYR A 173 8.27 7.90 -5.43
N PRO A 174 7.42 8.80 -4.91
CA PRO A 174 7.27 10.15 -5.46
C PRO A 174 8.48 11.04 -5.20
N PRO A 175 8.72 12.09 -6.04
CA PRO A 175 9.82 13.04 -5.88
C PRO A 175 9.53 14.09 -4.80
N VAL A 176 9.58 13.65 -3.55
CA VAL A 176 9.43 14.52 -2.35
C VAL A 176 10.80 14.91 -1.78
N ALA A 177 10.83 15.70 -0.69
CA ALA A 177 12.05 16.04 0.04
C ALA A 177 12.74 14.77 0.59
N ASP A 178 14.09 14.78 0.66
CA ASP A 178 14.89 13.58 0.97
C ASP A 178 14.60 12.98 2.35
N ASP A 179 14.32 13.82 3.33
CA ASP A 179 13.93 13.41 4.67
C ASP A 179 12.58 12.67 4.70
N LEU A 180 11.60 13.15 3.95
CA LEU A 180 10.29 12.51 3.80
C LEU A 180 10.40 11.20 3.02
N LEU A 181 11.21 11.18 1.95
CA LEU A 181 11.47 9.99 1.16
C LEU A 181 12.13 8.89 2.02
N LEU A 182 13.19 9.25 2.75
CA LEU A 182 13.90 8.33 3.63
C LEU A 182 12.99 7.80 4.74
N ALA A 183 12.17 8.67 5.34
CA ALA A 183 11.24 8.27 6.38
C ALA A 183 10.20 7.25 5.85
N ALA A 184 9.59 7.49 4.69
CA ALA A 184 8.62 6.59 4.09
C ALA A 184 9.28 5.25 3.70
N PHE A 185 10.45 5.28 3.06
CA PHE A 185 11.22 4.09 2.71
C PHE A 185 11.53 3.23 3.94
N ARG A 186 11.98 3.86 5.04
CA ARG A 186 12.28 3.16 6.29
C ARG A 186 11.05 2.59 6.97
N LEU A 187 9.90 3.25 6.93
CA LEU A 187 8.66 2.68 7.48
C LEU A 187 8.38 1.28 6.94
N ARG A 188 8.69 1.02 5.68
CA ARG A 188 8.48 -0.28 5.05
C ARG A 188 9.66 -1.22 5.21
N PHE A 189 10.87 -0.78 4.91
CA PHE A 189 12.04 -1.66 4.73
C PHE A 189 13.00 -1.68 5.90
N ARG A 190 13.02 -0.63 6.73
CA ARG A 190 13.91 -0.52 7.91
C ARG A 190 13.25 0.26 9.05
N PRO A 191 12.10 -0.19 9.59
CA PRO A 191 11.33 0.61 10.57
C PRO A 191 12.08 0.86 11.89
N TRP A 192 13.16 0.15 12.15
CA TRP A 192 14.05 0.35 13.32
C TRP A 192 15.14 1.36 13.10
N ALA A 193 15.40 1.79 11.86
CA ALA A 193 16.52 2.68 11.53
C ALA A 193 16.22 4.14 11.87
N THR A 194 17.19 4.81 12.46
CA THR A 194 17.15 6.22 12.83
C THR A 194 18.35 6.98 12.29
N GLY A 195 18.34 8.32 12.41
CA GLY A 195 19.45 9.15 11.95
C GLY A 195 19.48 9.38 10.43
N PRO A 196 20.58 9.92 9.90
CA PRO A 196 20.72 10.29 8.49
C PRO A 196 20.71 9.05 7.57
N LEU A 197 20.62 9.29 6.26
CA LEU A 197 20.78 8.27 5.24
C LEU A 197 22.05 7.44 5.47
N SER A 198 21.91 6.11 5.44
CA SER A 198 23.00 5.16 5.62
C SER A 198 23.29 4.38 4.33
N ALA A 199 24.50 3.78 4.26
CA ALA A 199 24.84 2.89 3.14
C ALA A 199 23.85 1.71 3.00
N GLU A 200 23.30 1.21 4.11
CA GLU A 200 22.32 0.13 4.06
C GLU A 200 21.01 0.58 3.40
N ASP A 201 20.52 1.80 3.66
CA ASP A 201 19.34 2.34 2.97
C ASP A 201 19.58 2.40 1.45
N ALA A 202 20.77 2.85 1.04
CA ALA A 202 21.15 2.93 -0.38
C ALA A 202 21.29 1.55 -1.04
N VAL A 203 21.82 0.56 -0.32
CA VAL A 203 21.88 -0.84 -0.81
C VAL A 203 20.50 -1.39 -1.07
N LEU A 204 19.56 -1.21 -0.13
CA LEU A 204 18.22 -1.73 -0.26
C LEU A 204 17.43 -1.05 -1.39
N ALA A 205 17.59 0.27 -1.54
CA ALA A 205 16.97 1.01 -2.62
C ALA A 205 17.50 0.57 -4.01
N ALA A 206 18.82 0.37 -4.13
CA ALA A 206 19.48 -0.07 -5.35
C ALA A 206 19.00 -1.48 -5.79
N ASP A 207 18.88 -2.43 -4.86
CA ASP A 207 18.34 -3.76 -5.16
C ASP A 207 16.88 -3.71 -5.63
N LEU A 208 16.04 -2.92 -4.96
CA LEU A 208 14.64 -2.73 -5.37
C LEU A 208 14.55 -2.11 -6.78
N ALA A 209 15.30 -1.06 -7.05
CA ALA A 209 15.32 -0.39 -8.34
C ALA A 209 15.83 -1.29 -9.48
N ALA A 210 16.78 -2.16 -9.18
CA ALA A 210 17.32 -3.10 -10.16
C ALA A 210 16.34 -4.24 -10.50
N ARG A 211 15.64 -4.77 -9.50
CA ARG A 211 14.77 -5.95 -9.66
C ARG A 211 13.33 -5.59 -9.99
N PHE A 212 12.85 -4.45 -9.54
CA PHE A 212 11.44 -4.05 -9.60
C PHE A 212 11.27 -2.59 -10.03
N PRO A 213 11.95 -2.14 -11.13
CA PRO A 213 11.75 -0.78 -11.59
C PRO A 213 10.28 -0.58 -11.98
N VAL A 214 9.72 0.60 -11.66
CA VAL A 214 8.49 1.01 -12.32
C VAL A 214 8.88 1.44 -13.72
N ASP A 215 8.39 0.75 -14.72
CA ASP A 215 8.49 1.22 -16.09
C ASP A 215 7.76 2.56 -16.13
N GLY A 216 8.50 3.63 -16.36
CA GLY A 216 7.93 4.95 -16.47
C GLY A 216 6.80 4.87 -17.49
N GLY A 217 5.56 4.91 -17.00
CA GLY A 217 4.37 4.74 -17.82
C GLY A 217 4.30 5.81 -18.90
N GLY A 218 5.00 5.55 -19.99
CA GLY A 218 4.77 6.22 -21.26
C GLY A 218 3.43 5.75 -21.81
N PRO A 219 2.73 6.62 -22.56
CA PRO A 219 1.41 6.30 -23.15
C PRO A 219 1.42 5.17 -24.18
N ASP A 220 2.53 4.46 -24.36
CA ASP A 220 2.75 3.45 -25.41
C ASP A 220 3.33 2.12 -24.88
N ALA A 221 2.95 1.66 -23.64
CA ALA A 221 3.28 0.33 -23.19
C ALA A 221 2.04 -0.56 -23.03
#